data_df617d25897468095e438cdc3eec5696
#
_entry.id   df617d25897468095e438cdc3eec5696
#
_cell.length_a   1.000
_cell.length_b   1.000
_cell.length_c   1.000
_cell.angle_alpha   90.00
_cell.angle_beta   90.00
_cell.angle_gamma   90.00
#
_symmetry.space_group_name_H-M   'P 1'
#
loop_
_entity.id
_entity.type
_entity.pdbx_description
1 polymer ?
#
loop_
_entity_poly.entity_id
_entity_poly.type
_entity_poly.pdbx_seq_one_letter_code
_entity_poly.pdbx_strand_id
1 'polypeptide(L)'
;MEITKELWGKSACGKEIFLYTLKNETGAYVQLSSVGAGIVSAVVPDKEGKLADVVLGYPEPESYFGDGPCAGKIPGRYANRIALGKFSLDGVEY
;
A
#
# COMPACT_ATOMS: atom_id res chain seq x y z
N MET A 1 6.60 -14.83 13.45
CA MET A 1 6.28 -13.61 12.69
C MET A 1 5.87 -12.48 13.62
N GLU A 2 6.38 -11.31 13.36
CA GLU A 2 6.09 -10.12 14.16
C GLU A 2 5.35 -9.10 13.30
N ILE A 3 4.27 -8.54 13.85
CA ILE A 3 3.46 -7.53 13.16
C ILE A 3 3.42 -6.28 14.02
N THR A 4 3.86 -5.15 13.49
CA THR A 4 3.82 -3.87 14.17
C THR A 4 2.99 -2.87 13.38
N LYS A 5 2.44 -1.90 14.09
CA LYS A 5 1.63 -0.81 13.52
C LYS A 5 2.12 0.50 14.09
N GLU A 6 2.38 1.47 13.23
CA GLU A 6 2.80 2.80 13.68
C GLU A 6 2.05 3.90 12.93
N LEU A 7 1.90 5.05 13.56
CA LEU A 7 1.36 6.24 12.91
C LEU A 7 2.42 6.78 11.95
N TRP A 8 2.10 6.82 10.66
CA TRP A 8 3.04 7.23 9.63
C TRP A 8 2.82 8.67 9.18
N GLY A 9 1.58 9.16 9.25
CA GLY A 9 1.25 10.52 8.88
C GLY A 9 -0.25 10.78 8.93
N LYS A 10 -0.67 11.92 8.42
CA LYS A 10 -2.09 12.29 8.33
C LYS A 10 -2.41 12.82 6.94
N SER A 11 -3.63 12.56 6.46
CA SER A 11 -4.12 13.13 5.23
C SER A 11 -4.46 14.60 5.41
N ALA A 12 -4.74 15.32 4.31
CA ALA A 12 -5.12 16.72 4.34
C ALA A 12 -6.39 16.97 5.18
N CYS A 13 -7.29 15.99 5.27
CA CYS A 13 -8.50 16.08 6.09
C CYS A 13 -8.29 15.62 7.54
N GLY A 14 -7.05 15.37 7.96
CA GLY A 14 -6.71 14.99 9.33
C GLY A 14 -6.85 13.50 9.63
N LYS A 15 -7.14 12.67 8.64
CA LYS A 15 -7.27 11.22 8.82
C LYS A 15 -5.91 10.58 9.03
N GLU A 16 -5.79 9.75 10.07
CA GLU A 16 -4.53 9.09 10.40
C GLU A 16 -4.15 8.03 9.36
N ILE A 17 -2.88 7.99 9.00
CA ILE A 17 -2.31 7.01 8.08
C ILE A 17 -1.36 6.12 8.85
N PHE A 18 -1.54 4.81 8.73
CA PHE A 18 -0.74 3.84 9.46
C PHE A 18 0.17 3.05 8.53
N LEU A 19 1.33 2.70 9.06
CA LEU A 19 2.29 1.80 8.41
C LEU A 19 2.35 0.52 9.21
N TYR A 20 2.12 -0.60 8.54
CA TYR A 20 2.16 -1.94 9.14
C TYR A 20 3.43 -2.64 8.68
N THR A 21 4.17 -3.21 9.60
CA THR A 21 5.38 -3.98 9.28
C THR A 21 5.16 -5.43 9.70
N LEU A 22 5.32 -6.34 8.74
CA LEU A 22 5.27 -7.79 8.95
C LEU A 22 6.67 -8.34 8.76
N LYS A 23 7.27 -8.82 9.84
CA LYS A 23 8.66 -9.27 9.86
C LYS A 23 8.75 -10.75 10.21
N ASN A 24 9.56 -11.50 9.48
CA ASN A 24 9.82 -12.90 9.81
C ASN A 24 11.07 -13.06 10.68
N GLU A 25 11.38 -14.30 11.01
CA GLU A 25 12.51 -14.62 11.92
C GLU A 25 13.88 -14.36 11.29
N THR A 26 13.98 -14.32 9.97
CA THR A 26 15.25 -14.12 9.26
C THR A 26 15.58 -12.64 9.02
N GLY A 27 14.70 -11.74 9.42
CA GLY A 27 14.87 -10.31 9.21
C GLY A 27 14.24 -9.76 7.94
N ALA A 28 13.71 -10.59 7.07
CA ALA A 28 12.96 -10.14 5.92
C ALA A 28 11.61 -9.55 6.38
N TYR A 29 11.17 -8.46 5.74
CA TYR A 29 9.92 -7.83 6.14
C TYR A 29 9.23 -7.16 4.95
N VAL A 30 7.92 -6.94 5.11
CA VAL A 30 7.10 -6.16 4.19
C VAL A 30 6.41 -5.06 4.97
N GLN A 31 6.30 -3.88 4.37
CA GLN A 31 5.58 -2.75 4.95
C GLN A 31 4.38 -2.41 4.10
N LEU A 32 3.23 -2.25 4.74
CA LEU A 32 1.96 -1.95 4.10
C LEU A 32 1.39 -0.65 4.66
N SER A 33 0.88 0.18 3.79
CA SER A 33 0.22 1.44 4.16
C SER A 33 -1.30 1.28 4.19
N SER A 34 -1.97 2.02 5.07
CA SER A 34 -3.43 2.13 5.03
C SER A 34 -3.93 2.92 3.82
N VAL A 35 -3.04 3.61 3.09
CA VAL A 35 -3.37 4.28 1.83
C VAL A 35 -3.44 3.24 0.71
N GLY A 36 -4.66 2.87 0.31
CA GLY A 36 -4.88 1.91 -0.77
C GLY A 36 -4.36 0.50 -0.47
N ALA A 37 -4.21 0.13 0.81
CA ALA A 37 -3.58 -1.12 1.23
C ALA A 37 -2.24 -1.35 0.50
N GLY A 38 -1.53 -0.27 0.23
CA GLY A 38 -0.36 -0.27 -0.63
C GLY A 38 0.87 -0.90 -0.01
N ILE A 39 1.64 -1.60 -0.84
CA ILE A 39 2.94 -2.13 -0.45
C ILE A 39 3.96 -1.00 -0.54
N VAL A 40 4.54 -0.61 0.60
CA VAL A 40 5.53 0.47 0.68
C VAL A 40 6.94 -0.08 0.49
N SER A 41 7.22 -1.24 1.09
CA SER A 41 8.55 -1.82 1.10
C SER A 41 8.46 -3.33 1.22
N ALA A 42 9.34 -4.04 0.54
CA ALA A 42 9.53 -5.48 0.72
C ALA A 42 11.02 -5.75 0.74
N VAL A 43 11.54 -6.00 1.93
CA VAL A 43 12.97 -6.22 2.14
C VAL A 43 13.23 -7.71 2.25
N VAL A 44 13.94 -8.26 1.28
CA VAL A 44 14.20 -9.69 1.18
C VAL A 44 15.69 -9.93 0.91
N PRO A 45 16.21 -11.11 1.27
CA PRO A 45 17.61 -11.43 0.99
C PRO A 45 17.83 -11.75 -0.48
N ASP A 46 18.98 -11.35 -1.00
CA ASP A 46 19.45 -11.78 -2.32
C ASP A 46 20.11 -13.17 -2.22
N LYS A 47 20.68 -13.64 -3.32
CA LYS A 47 21.34 -14.95 -3.36
C LYS A 47 22.53 -15.06 -2.41
N GLU A 48 23.06 -13.93 -1.96
CA GLU A 48 24.19 -13.87 -1.02
C GLU A 48 23.72 -13.62 0.42
N GLY A 49 22.42 -13.55 0.66
CA GLY A 49 21.83 -13.29 1.96
C GLY A 49 21.76 -11.83 2.36
N LYS A 50 22.10 -10.92 1.44
CA LYS A 50 22.06 -9.48 1.71
C LYS A 50 20.64 -8.94 1.51
N LEU A 51 20.12 -8.27 2.55
CA LEU A 51 18.79 -7.68 2.51
C LEU A 51 18.74 -6.41 1.67
N ALA A 52 17.72 -6.32 0.81
CA ALA A 52 17.48 -5.14 0.01
C ALA A 52 15.98 -4.97 -0.25
N ASP A 53 15.53 -3.72 -0.37
CA ASP A 53 14.15 -3.40 -0.72
C ASP A 53 13.97 -3.58 -2.23
N VAL A 54 12.99 -4.40 -2.61
CA VAL A 54 12.71 -4.72 -4.02
C VAL A 54 11.45 -4.03 -4.54
N VAL A 55 10.83 -3.16 -3.75
CA VAL A 55 9.63 -2.42 -4.13
C VAL A 55 9.97 -0.97 -4.45
N LEU A 56 9.47 -0.49 -5.58
CA LEU A 56 9.57 0.91 -5.93
C LEU A 56 8.49 1.68 -5.16
N GLY A 57 8.89 2.40 -4.13
CA GLY A 57 7.98 3.12 -3.25
C GLY A 57 8.53 4.47 -2.82
N TYR A 58 7.78 5.14 -1.94
CA TYR A 58 8.13 6.46 -1.45
C TYR A 58 8.40 6.42 0.06
N PRO A 59 9.30 7.28 0.58
CA PRO A 59 9.60 7.31 2.00
C PRO A 59 8.53 7.99 2.86
N GLU A 60 7.63 8.77 2.25
CA GLU A 60 6.64 9.57 2.95
C GLU A 60 5.22 9.25 2.49
N PRO A 61 4.21 9.28 3.39
CA PRO A 61 2.84 8.94 3.01
C PRO A 61 2.23 9.95 2.03
N GLU A 62 2.61 11.21 2.10
CA GLU A 62 2.09 12.27 1.25
C GLU A 62 2.34 12.02 -0.24
N SER A 63 3.45 11.38 -0.55
CA SER A 63 3.83 11.07 -1.94
C SER A 63 2.89 10.06 -2.61
N TYR A 64 2.13 9.31 -1.81
CA TYR A 64 1.16 8.33 -2.35
C TYR A 64 -0.17 8.94 -2.77
N PHE A 65 -0.46 10.18 -2.41
CA PHE A 65 -1.74 10.82 -2.75
C PHE A 65 -1.71 11.30 -4.19
N GLY A 66 -0.97 11.80 -4.84
CA GLY A 66 -0.98 12.19 -6.24
C GLY A 66 -0.24 11.22 -7.15
N ASP A 67 -0.09 9.98 -6.73
CA ASP A 67 0.73 8.99 -7.40
C ASP A 67 0.09 8.48 -8.69
N GLY A 68 0.53 9.01 -9.83
CA GLY A 68 0.07 8.58 -11.14
C GLY A 68 0.35 7.11 -11.46
N PRO A 69 1.54 6.57 -11.15
CA PRO A 69 1.83 5.14 -11.35
C PRO A 69 1.09 4.19 -10.42
N CYS A 70 0.45 4.67 -9.36
CA CYS A 70 -0.22 3.85 -8.36
C CYS A 70 0.74 2.84 -7.70
N ALA A 71 1.92 3.31 -7.31
CA ALA A 71 3.01 2.46 -6.79
C ALA A 71 2.56 1.59 -5.61
N GLY A 72 2.70 0.28 -5.76
CA GLY A 72 2.40 -0.69 -4.72
C GLY A 72 0.94 -0.84 -4.31
N LYS A 73 0.03 -0.08 -4.88
CA LYS A 73 -1.38 -0.07 -4.47
C LYS A 73 -2.13 -1.35 -4.86
N ILE A 74 -3.11 -1.70 -4.03
CA ILE A 74 -3.95 -2.86 -4.26
C ILE A 74 -5.26 -2.39 -4.91
N PRO A 75 -5.57 -2.79 -6.15
CA PRO A 75 -6.81 -2.39 -6.81
C PRO A 75 -8.02 -3.08 -6.19
N GLY A 76 -9.13 -2.34 -6.08
CA GLY A 76 -10.40 -2.81 -5.54
C GLY A 76 -11.41 -1.64 -5.49
N ARG A 77 -12.70 -1.85 -5.22
CA ARG A 77 -13.36 -3.16 -5.14
C ARG A 77 -13.56 -3.77 -6.52
N TYR A 78 -13.93 -2.93 -7.50
CA TYR A 78 -13.89 -3.26 -8.92
C TYR A 78 -12.63 -2.65 -9.49
N ALA A 79 -11.87 -3.47 -10.20
CA ALA A 79 -10.62 -3.04 -10.80
C ALA A 79 -10.75 -2.86 -12.30
N ASN A 80 -9.83 -2.09 -12.86
CA ASN A 80 -9.68 -1.81 -14.27
C ASN A 80 -10.78 -0.86 -14.81
N ARG A 81 -11.80 -1.37 -15.50
CA ARG A 81 -12.76 -0.53 -16.20
C ARG A 81 -14.19 -0.91 -15.90
N ILE A 82 -15.07 0.11 -15.93
CA ILE A 82 -16.52 -0.05 -15.88
C ILE A 82 -17.04 0.49 -17.20
N ALA A 83 -17.78 -0.33 -17.95
CA ALA A 83 -18.29 0.05 -19.26
C ALA A 83 -19.13 1.32 -19.16
N LEU A 84 -18.81 2.33 -19.97
CA LEU A 84 -19.46 3.63 -19.99
C LEU A 84 -19.40 4.39 -18.65
N GLY A 85 -18.59 3.92 -17.70
CA GLY A 85 -18.50 4.53 -16.37
C GLY A 85 -19.78 4.42 -15.56
N LYS A 86 -20.66 3.48 -15.88
CA LYS A 86 -21.96 3.34 -15.23
C LYS A 86 -22.14 1.94 -14.63
N PHE A 87 -22.77 1.89 -13.47
CA PHE A 87 -23.20 0.63 -12.84
C PHE A 87 -24.43 0.90 -11.98
N SER A 88 -25.17 -0.14 -11.66
CA SER A 88 -26.33 -0.06 -10.79
C SER A 88 -26.13 -0.87 -9.53
N LEU A 89 -26.59 -0.32 -8.41
CA LEU A 89 -26.58 -0.98 -7.11
C LEU A 89 -27.89 -0.72 -6.42
N ASP A 90 -28.60 -1.79 -6.06
CA ASP A 90 -29.93 -1.72 -5.41
C ASP A 90 -30.92 -0.82 -6.17
N GLY A 91 -30.90 -0.91 -7.50
CA GLY A 91 -31.78 -0.13 -8.37
C GLY A 91 -31.38 1.32 -8.59
N VAL A 92 -30.26 1.75 -8.02
CA VAL A 92 -29.73 3.12 -8.20
C VAL A 92 -28.54 3.07 -9.15
N GLU A 93 -28.56 3.94 -10.17
CA GLU A 93 -27.46 4.08 -11.13
C GLU A 93 -26.43 5.09 -10.63
N TYR A 94 -25.14 4.72 -10.78
CA TYR A 94 -23.99 5.54 -10.43
C TYR A 94 -23.06 5.73 -11.61
#